data_e67df1413d6d17ccc1d780c447bffb0a
#
_entry.id   e67df1413d6d17ccc1d780c447bffb0a
#
_cell.length_a   1.000
_cell.length_b   1.000
_cell.length_c   1.000
_cell.angle_alpha   90.00
_cell.angle_beta   90.00
_cell.angle_gamma   90.00
#
_symmetry.space_group_name_H-M   'P 1'
#
loop_
_entity.id
_entity.type
_entity.pdbx_description
1 polymer ?
#
loop_
_entity_poly.entity_id
_entity_poly.type
_entity_poly.pdbx_seq_one_letter_code
_entity_poly.pdbx_strand_id
1 'polypeptide(L)'
;MAVLTVTAALAACNPVVRAHTVTGSAKSVPPTPAEQQVIDSVNRYRSAHHLGALRWNANISDKAKLWAAWMAGGNCGRGANGVPAICHSSLMSGITVRWSLLEENVGAASPRSNLAGILTGFEHSPHHAANMLNPAITAIGAGVAYVGNVVFVAEEFMAS
;
A
#
# COMPACT_ATOMS: atom_id res chain seq x y z
N MET A 1 -28.56 -29.75 62.74
CA MET A 1 -27.96 -28.71 61.95
C MET A 1 -27.30 -29.40 60.74
N ALA A 2 -27.92 -29.35 59.57
CA ALA A 2 -27.39 -29.96 58.36
C ALA A 2 -26.81 -28.83 57.48
N VAL A 3 -25.52 -28.89 57.21
CA VAL A 3 -24.82 -27.90 56.36
C VAL A 3 -24.91 -28.44 54.91
N LEU A 4 -25.63 -27.69 54.08
CA LEU A 4 -25.76 -27.96 52.67
C LEU A 4 -24.60 -27.30 51.93
N THR A 5 -23.66 -28.05 51.43
CA THR A 5 -22.60 -27.54 50.55
C THR A 5 -23.10 -27.54 49.10
N VAL A 6 -23.24 -26.37 48.53
CA VAL A 6 -23.55 -26.17 47.09
C VAL A 6 -22.23 -26.10 46.33
N THR A 7 -21.93 -27.11 45.55
CA THR A 7 -20.83 -27.11 44.59
C THR A 7 -21.31 -26.49 43.28
N ALA A 8 -20.83 -25.29 42.97
CA ALA A 8 -21.02 -24.65 41.68
C ALA A 8 -20.05 -25.23 40.65
N ALA A 9 -20.59 -25.92 39.64
CA ALA A 9 -19.83 -26.36 38.49
C ALA A 9 -19.68 -25.19 37.52
N LEU A 10 -18.47 -24.66 37.36
CA LEU A 10 -18.12 -23.72 36.31
C LEU A 10 -17.96 -24.48 34.99
N ALA A 11 -18.97 -24.37 34.13
CA ALA A 11 -18.86 -24.80 32.74
C ALA A 11 -17.96 -23.77 31.99
N ALA A 12 -16.74 -24.17 31.66
CA ALA A 12 -15.85 -23.41 30.79
C ALA A 12 -16.40 -23.49 29.35
N CYS A 13 -17.07 -22.43 28.88
CA CYS A 13 -17.35 -22.24 27.48
C CYS A 13 -16.04 -21.79 26.78
N ASN A 14 -15.32 -22.76 26.19
CA ASN A 14 -14.28 -22.43 25.23
C ASN A 14 -14.94 -22.02 23.90
N PRO A 15 -14.79 -20.78 23.41
CA PRO A 15 -15.21 -20.46 22.07
C PRO A 15 -14.29 -21.18 21.08
N VAL A 16 -14.81 -22.16 20.37
CA VAL A 16 -14.14 -22.76 19.23
C VAL A 16 -14.11 -21.70 18.13
N VAL A 17 -12.99 -20.98 18.02
CA VAL A 17 -12.72 -20.12 16.88
C VAL A 17 -12.49 -21.04 15.69
N ARG A 18 -13.53 -21.27 14.89
CA ARG A 18 -13.38 -21.91 13.58
C ARG A 18 -12.60 -20.94 12.70
N ALA A 19 -11.39 -21.34 12.30
CA ALA A 19 -10.67 -20.68 11.23
C ALA A 19 -11.54 -20.74 9.97
N HIS A 20 -12.14 -19.61 9.60
CA HIS A 20 -12.74 -19.48 8.29
C HIS A 20 -11.60 -19.42 7.28
N THR A 21 -11.32 -20.54 6.64
CA THR A 21 -10.57 -20.57 5.39
C THR A 21 -11.40 -19.81 4.36
N VAL A 22 -11.08 -18.54 4.15
CA VAL A 22 -11.60 -17.75 3.04
C VAL A 22 -10.90 -18.28 1.78
N THR A 23 -11.42 -19.37 1.22
CA THR A 23 -11.08 -19.87 -0.11
C THR A 23 -11.92 -19.09 -1.14
N GLY A 24 -11.71 -17.80 -1.19
CA GLY A 24 -12.17 -16.95 -2.27
C GLY A 24 -10.93 -16.19 -2.75
N SER A 25 -10.35 -16.63 -3.87
CA SER A 25 -9.42 -15.78 -4.62
C SER A 25 -10.22 -14.56 -5.05
N ALA A 26 -10.19 -13.49 -4.25
CA ALA A 26 -10.75 -12.22 -4.65
C ALA A 26 -10.07 -11.87 -5.98
N LYS A 27 -10.88 -11.76 -7.04
CA LYS A 27 -10.39 -11.42 -8.37
C LYS A 27 -9.68 -10.08 -8.24
N SER A 28 -8.36 -10.06 -8.39
CA SER A 28 -7.57 -8.84 -8.28
C SER A 28 -8.09 -7.81 -9.29
N VAL A 29 -8.37 -6.61 -8.81
CA VAL A 29 -8.82 -5.50 -9.67
C VAL A 29 -7.60 -4.97 -10.42
N PRO A 30 -7.61 -4.97 -11.78
CA PRO A 30 -6.52 -4.43 -12.57
C PRO A 30 -6.23 -2.97 -12.22
N PRO A 31 -5.03 -2.46 -12.52
CA PRO A 31 -4.70 -1.05 -12.36
C PRO A 31 -5.68 -0.15 -13.12
N THR A 32 -6.09 0.94 -12.51
CA THR A 32 -6.76 2.04 -13.21
C THR A 32 -5.79 2.70 -14.20
N PRO A 33 -6.26 3.51 -15.17
CA PRO A 33 -5.37 4.23 -16.07
C PRO A 33 -4.32 5.09 -15.36
N ALA A 34 -4.66 5.72 -14.23
CA ALA A 34 -3.72 6.51 -13.44
C ALA A 34 -2.66 5.62 -12.75
N GLU A 35 -3.07 4.51 -12.17
CA GLU A 35 -2.15 3.54 -11.56
C GLU A 35 -1.25 2.88 -12.62
N GLN A 36 -1.79 2.59 -13.80
CA GLN A 36 -0.99 2.08 -14.92
C GLN A 36 0.06 3.11 -15.36
N GLN A 37 -0.29 4.40 -15.41
CA GLN A 37 0.67 5.48 -15.69
C GLN A 37 1.82 5.50 -14.69
N VAL A 38 1.57 5.26 -13.39
CA VAL A 38 2.61 5.14 -12.36
C VAL A 38 3.53 3.97 -12.68
N ILE A 39 2.97 2.78 -12.89
CA ILE A 39 3.73 1.55 -13.21
C ILE A 39 4.60 1.74 -14.47
N ASP A 40 4.01 2.32 -15.50
CA ASP A 40 4.72 2.56 -16.77
C ASP A 40 5.85 3.58 -16.60
N SER A 41 5.67 4.61 -15.76
CA SER A 41 6.71 5.59 -15.47
C SER A 41 7.91 4.93 -14.80
N VAL A 42 7.68 4.16 -13.72
CA VAL A 42 8.75 3.42 -13.05
C VAL A 42 9.48 2.49 -14.01
N ASN A 43 8.75 1.75 -14.84
CA ASN A 43 9.36 0.80 -15.79
C ASN A 43 10.14 1.51 -16.91
N ARG A 44 9.69 2.68 -17.37
CA ARG A 44 10.49 3.51 -18.30
C ARG A 44 11.77 4.01 -17.64
N TYR A 45 11.67 4.48 -16.40
CA TYR A 45 12.84 4.96 -15.64
C TYR A 45 13.85 3.83 -15.42
N ARG A 46 13.40 2.65 -15.02
CA ARG A 46 14.25 1.46 -14.88
C ARG A 46 14.92 1.07 -16.22
N SER A 47 14.16 1.08 -17.30
CA SER A 47 14.70 0.77 -18.64
C SER A 47 15.81 1.76 -19.06
N ALA A 48 15.63 3.06 -18.77
CA ALA A 48 16.66 4.08 -19.01
C ALA A 48 17.93 3.85 -18.20
N HIS A 49 17.84 3.12 -17.08
CA HIS A 49 18.96 2.70 -16.23
C HIS A 49 19.38 1.23 -16.43
N HIS A 50 19.00 0.61 -17.55
CA HIS A 50 19.35 -0.77 -17.93
C HIS A 50 18.87 -1.86 -16.93
N LEU A 51 17.78 -1.59 -16.20
CA LEU A 51 17.16 -2.54 -15.28
C LEU A 51 15.91 -3.18 -15.90
N GLY A 52 15.64 -4.42 -15.51
CA GLY A 52 14.45 -5.14 -15.92
C GLY A 52 13.17 -4.48 -15.40
N ALA A 53 12.08 -4.59 -16.18
CA ALA A 53 10.76 -4.11 -15.79
C ALA A 53 10.22 -4.87 -14.57
N LEU A 54 9.57 -4.17 -13.67
CA LEU A 54 8.83 -4.74 -12.54
C LEU A 54 7.49 -5.29 -13.01
N ARG A 55 7.09 -6.42 -12.45
CA ARG A 55 5.78 -7.01 -12.69
C ARG A 55 4.75 -6.39 -11.73
N TRP A 56 3.59 -6.06 -12.25
CA TRP A 56 2.47 -5.70 -11.41
C TRP A 56 2.11 -6.84 -10.44
N ASN A 57 1.86 -6.51 -9.18
CA ASN A 57 1.41 -7.45 -8.17
C ASN A 57 0.15 -6.92 -7.48
N ALA A 58 -0.92 -7.70 -7.50
CA ALA A 58 -2.22 -7.32 -6.98
C ALA A 58 -2.19 -7.02 -5.47
N ASN A 59 -1.50 -7.84 -4.68
CA ASN A 59 -1.49 -7.71 -3.22
C ASN A 59 -0.87 -6.39 -2.76
N ILE A 60 0.31 -6.02 -3.31
CA ILE A 60 0.94 -4.75 -2.98
C ILE A 60 0.24 -3.56 -3.67
N SER A 61 -0.49 -3.78 -4.78
CA SER A 61 -1.36 -2.75 -5.36
C SER A 61 -2.58 -2.44 -4.49
N ASP A 62 -3.20 -3.45 -3.90
CA ASP A 62 -4.32 -3.24 -2.98
C ASP A 62 -3.87 -2.44 -1.74
N LYS A 63 -2.68 -2.75 -1.21
CA LYS A 63 -2.05 -1.94 -0.15
C LYS A 63 -1.82 -0.50 -0.61
N ALA A 64 -1.21 -0.28 -1.78
CA ALA A 64 -0.93 1.04 -2.32
C ALA A 64 -2.21 1.89 -2.50
N LYS A 65 -3.29 1.29 -3.02
CA LYS A 65 -4.60 1.94 -3.19
C LYS A 65 -5.19 2.37 -1.84
N LEU A 66 -5.17 1.47 -0.86
CA LEU A 66 -5.65 1.78 0.48
C LEU A 66 -4.82 2.89 1.12
N TRP A 67 -3.50 2.89 0.91
CA TRP A 67 -2.64 3.90 1.49
C TRP A 67 -2.80 5.27 0.83
N ALA A 68 -2.88 5.34 -0.49
CA ALA A 68 -3.19 6.58 -1.21
C ALA A 68 -4.53 7.18 -0.75
N ALA A 69 -5.57 6.36 -0.59
CA ALA A 69 -6.87 6.78 -0.06
C ALA A 69 -6.79 7.22 1.41
N TRP A 70 -5.98 6.56 2.24
CA TRP A 70 -5.74 6.92 3.64
C TRP A 70 -5.12 8.31 3.76
N MET A 71 -4.08 8.60 2.98
CA MET A 71 -3.45 9.92 2.91
C MET A 71 -4.45 10.98 2.42
N ALA A 72 -5.18 10.71 1.35
CA ALA A 72 -6.20 11.62 0.81
C ALA A 72 -7.32 11.93 1.82
N GLY A 73 -7.65 10.98 2.70
CA GLY A 73 -8.59 11.16 3.81
C GLY A 73 -8.08 12.08 4.94
N GLY A 74 -6.80 12.47 4.91
CA GLY A 74 -6.19 13.33 5.92
C GLY A 74 -5.76 12.60 7.19
N ASN A 75 -5.61 11.27 7.14
CA ASN A 75 -5.24 10.46 8.30
C ASN A 75 -3.75 10.56 8.67
N CYS A 76 -2.92 11.14 7.78
CA CYS A 76 -1.54 11.54 8.07
C CYS A 76 -1.45 12.93 8.71
N GLY A 77 -2.59 13.53 9.05
CA GLY A 77 -2.66 14.93 9.49
C GLY A 77 -2.89 15.89 8.32
N ARG A 78 -2.78 17.18 8.61
CA ARG A 78 -2.97 18.25 7.62
C ARG A 78 -1.83 19.25 7.69
N GLY A 79 -1.39 19.72 6.52
CA GLY A 79 -0.46 20.84 6.41
C GLY A 79 -1.10 22.18 6.74
N ALA A 80 -0.29 23.23 6.74
CA ALA A 80 -0.71 24.59 7.11
C ALA A 80 -1.91 25.13 6.31
N ASN A 81 -2.09 24.67 5.07
CA ASN A 81 -3.19 25.08 4.19
C ASN A 81 -4.42 24.15 4.30
N GLY A 82 -4.51 23.30 5.32
CA GLY A 82 -5.59 22.33 5.47
C GLY A 82 -5.56 21.16 4.47
N VAL A 83 -4.57 21.10 3.58
CA VAL A 83 -4.36 20.00 2.64
C VAL A 83 -3.90 18.76 3.41
N PRO A 84 -4.44 17.55 3.12
CA PRO A 84 -3.96 16.34 3.74
C PRO A 84 -2.45 16.15 3.53
N ALA A 85 -1.75 15.74 4.60
CA ALA A 85 -0.33 15.45 4.55
C ALA A 85 -0.06 14.05 3.98
N ILE A 86 1.16 13.80 3.53
CA ILE A 86 1.67 12.48 3.18
C ILE A 86 2.41 11.88 4.36
N CYS A 87 2.39 10.56 4.50
CA CYS A 87 3.20 9.79 5.43
C CYS A 87 3.44 8.39 4.88
N HIS A 88 4.51 7.74 5.31
CA HIS A 88 4.77 6.36 4.98
C HIS A 88 3.83 5.39 5.70
N SER A 89 3.51 4.28 5.05
CA SER A 89 2.75 3.19 5.63
C SER A 89 3.63 2.32 6.55
N SER A 90 2.98 1.42 7.32
CA SER A 90 3.70 0.23 7.80
C SER A 90 3.92 -0.71 6.61
N LEU A 91 5.17 -0.88 6.17
CA LEU A 91 5.51 -1.61 4.94
C LEU A 91 4.92 -3.03 4.90
N MET A 92 4.87 -3.72 6.04
CA MET A 92 4.36 -5.10 6.12
C MET A 92 2.84 -5.20 6.20
N SER A 93 2.14 -4.10 6.52
CA SER A 93 0.69 -4.13 6.73
C SER A 93 -0.06 -4.48 5.44
N GLY A 94 -0.96 -5.46 5.51
CA GLY A 94 -1.77 -5.90 4.38
C GLY A 94 -1.05 -6.80 3.36
N ILE A 95 0.26 -7.06 3.54
CA ILE A 95 1.01 -7.97 2.66
C ILE A 95 0.77 -9.42 3.11
N THR A 96 0.17 -10.21 2.22
CA THR A 96 -0.20 -11.61 2.49
C THR A 96 0.58 -12.62 1.63
N VAL A 97 1.37 -12.12 0.70
CA VAL A 97 2.27 -12.91 -0.14
C VAL A 97 3.68 -12.97 0.47
N ARG A 98 4.48 -13.96 0.07
CA ARG A 98 5.88 -14.06 0.53
C ARG A 98 6.71 -12.91 -0.06
N TRP A 99 7.56 -12.30 0.75
CA TRP A 99 8.48 -11.24 0.37
C TRP A 99 9.80 -11.36 1.13
N SER A 100 10.86 -10.77 0.58
CA SER A 100 12.18 -10.64 1.20
C SER A 100 12.58 -9.18 1.42
N LEU A 101 12.02 -8.25 0.62
CA LEU A 101 12.24 -6.82 0.72
C LEU A 101 10.97 -6.07 0.32
N LEU A 102 10.67 -4.99 1.06
CA LEU A 102 9.58 -4.06 0.76
C LEU A 102 10.11 -2.63 0.83
N GLU A 103 9.70 -1.80 -0.14
CA GLU A 103 10.01 -0.38 -0.20
C GLU A 103 8.77 0.40 -0.65
N GLU A 104 8.72 1.69 -0.31
CA GLU A 104 7.56 2.54 -0.61
C GLU A 104 8.02 3.94 -1.04
N ASN A 105 7.35 4.49 -2.05
CA ASN A 105 7.39 5.90 -2.38
C ASN A 105 5.98 6.49 -2.19
N VAL A 106 5.89 7.68 -1.58
CA VAL A 106 4.63 8.41 -1.43
C VAL A 106 4.80 9.86 -1.86
N GLY A 107 3.76 10.41 -2.49
CA GLY A 107 3.76 11.78 -2.94
C GLY A 107 2.38 12.36 -3.11
N ALA A 108 2.30 13.69 -3.13
CA ALA A 108 1.09 14.41 -3.43
C ALA A 108 1.40 15.69 -4.22
N ALA A 109 0.48 16.11 -5.08
CA ALA A 109 0.59 17.35 -5.84
C ALA A 109 -0.76 18.02 -6.07
N SER A 110 -0.70 19.33 -6.28
CA SER A 110 -1.77 20.19 -6.80
C SER A 110 -1.27 20.91 -8.04
N PRO A 111 -2.09 21.09 -9.08
CA PRO A 111 -3.45 20.59 -9.21
C PRO A 111 -3.51 19.06 -9.36
N ARG A 112 -4.70 18.49 -9.16
CA ARG A 112 -4.94 17.04 -9.24
C ARG A 112 -4.55 16.38 -10.59
N SER A 113 -4.41 17.17 -11.64
CA SER A 113 -3.90 16.75 -12.95
C SER A 113 -2.38 16.55 -12.98
N ASN A 114 -1.66 16.96 -11.93
CA ASN A 114 -0.18 16.94 -11.89
C ASN A 114 0.40 15.60 -11.41
N LEU A 115 -0.20 14.48 -11.81
CA LEU A 115 0.35 13.15 -11.55
C LEU A 115 1.76 13.01 -12.15
N ALA A 116 1.94 13.45 -13.39
CA ALA A 116 3.24 13.41 -14.06
C ALA A 116 4.33 14.16 -13.29
N GLY A 117 3.98 15.29 -12.66
CA GLY A 117 4.92 16.06 -11.84
C GLY A 117 5.39 15.31 -10.59
N ILE A 118 4.52 14.49 -9.96
CA ILE A 118 4.93 13.61 -8.84
C ILE A 118 5.94 12.58 -9.35
N LEU A 119 5.64 11.90 -10.46
CA LEU A 119 6.48 10.83 -11.01
C LEU A 119 7.86 11.37 -11.40
N THR A 120 7.91 12.52 -12.07
CA THR A 120 9.17 13.22 -12.35
C THR A 120 9.90 13.63 -11.06
N GLY A 121 9.15 14.07 -10.03
CA GLY A 121 9.72 14.40 -8.73
C GLY A 121 10.37 13.18 -8.05
N PHE A 122 9.79 12.00 -8.17
CA PHE A 122 10.39 10.76 -7.67
C PHE A 122 11.69 10.42 -8.39
N GLU A 123 11.73 10.55 -9.72
CA GLU A 123 12.94 10.30 -10.52
C GLU A 123 14.11 11.23 -10.13
N HIS A 124 13.82 12.47 -9.72
CA HIS A 124 14.83 13.47 -9.32
C HIS A 124 15.13 13.48 -7.81
N SER A 125 14.43 12.68 -7.01
CA SER A 125 14.67 12.56 -5.58
C SER A 125 15.57 11.34 -5.30
N PRO A 126 16.78 11.52 -4.72
CA PRO A 126 17.70 10.42 -4.49
C PRO A 126 17.10 9.22 -3.74
N HIS A 127 16.25 9.49 -2.72
CA HIS A 127 15.63 8.42 -1.93
C HIS A 127 14.56 7.66 -2.71
N HIS A 128 13.67 8.37 -3.43
CA HIS A 128 12.64 7.73 -4.23
C HIS A 128 13.24 7.00 -5.44
N ALA A 129 14.22 7.61 -6.11
CA ALA A 129 14.94 7.00 -7.22
C ALA A 129 15.67 5.71 -6.78
N ALA A 130 16.27 5.67 -5.58
CA ALA A 130 16.92 4.48 -5.05
C ALA A 130 15.95 3.29 -4.93
N ASN A 131 14.72 3.51 -4.45
CA ASN A 131 13.69 2.47 -4.39
C ASN A 131 13.31 1.97 -5.80
N MET A 132 13.05 2.90 -6.74
CA MET A 132 12.70 2.54 -8.12
C MET A 132 13.82 1.81 -8.86
N LEU A 133 15.07 2.12 -8.57
CA LEU A 133 16.25 1.54 -9.22
C LEU A 133 16.88 0.36 -8.46
N ASN A 134 16.27 -0.06 -7.34
CA ASN A 134 16.79 -1.21 -6.61
C ASN A 134 16.73 -2.48 -7.48
N PRO A 135 17.89 -3.12 -7.77
CA PRO A 135 17.93 -4.29 -8.64
C PRO A 135 17.32 -5.55 -8.01
N ALA A 136 17.15 -5.57 -6.68
CA ALA A 136 16.54 -6.70 -5.97
C ALA A 136 15.03 -6.74 -6.13
N ILE A 137 14.39 -5.61 -6.42
CA ILE A 137 12.95 -5.52 -6.58
C ILE A 137 12.50 -6.17 -7.90
N THR A 138 11.42 -6.95 -7.83
CA THR A 138 10.85 -7.69 -8.95
C THR A 138 9.38 -7.38 -9.23
N ALA A 139 8.70 -6.73 -8.27
CA ALA A 139 7.27 -6.42 -8.38
C ALA A 139 6.96 -4.98 -7.93
N ILE A 140 5.89 -4.44 -8.50
CA ILE A 140 5.36 -3.11 -8.19
C ILE A 140 3.85 -3.16 -7.97
N GLY A 141 3.37 -2.37 -7.02
CA GLY A 141 1.98 -1.98 -6.84
C GLY A 141 1.85 -0.47 -6.87
N ALA A 142 0.74 0.03 -7.37
CA ALA A 142 0.46 1.46 -7.43
C ALA A 142 -0.93 1.78 -6.88
N GLY A 143 -1.03 2.90 -6.18
CA GLY A 143 -2.28 3.47 -5.71
C GLY A 143 -2.33 4.96 -6.01
N VAL A 144 -3.47 5.41 -6.54
CA VAL A 144 -3.72 6.83 -6.82
C VAL A 144 -5.06 7.22 -6.24
N ALA A 145 -5.09 8.30 -5.46
CA ALA A 145 -6.31 8.84 -4.86
C ALA A 145 -6.38 10.36 -5.05
N TYR A 146 -7.60 10.88 -5.01
CA TYR A 146 -7.87 12.31 -5.24
C TYR A 146 -8.75 12.87 -4.13
N VAL A 147 -8.42 14.06 -3.65
CA VAL A 147 -9.29 14.87 -2.79
C VAL A 147 -9.23 16.33 -3.20
N GLY A 148 -10.39 16.93 -3.50
CA GLY A 148 -10.44 18.30 -4.04
C GLY A 148 -9.53 18.45 -5.27
N ASN A 149 -8.59 19.38 -5.21
CA ASN A 149 -7.62 19.64 -6.27
C ASN A 149 -6.23 19.01 -6.01
N VAL A 150 -6.18 17.93 -5.24
CA VAL A 150 -4.93 17.24 -4.90
C VAL A 150 -4.98 15.80 -5.36
N VAL A 151 -3.88 15.29 -5.93
CA VAL A 151 -3.62 13.89 -6.23
C VAL A 151 -2.61 13.33 -5.24
N PHE A 152 -2.84 12.10 -4.77
CA PHE A 152 -1.96 11.32 -3.91
C PHE A 152 -1.53 10.06 -4.62
N VAL A 153 -0.26 9.72 -4.47
CA VAL A 153 0.35 8.51 -5.06
C VAL A 153 1.05 7.71 -3.97
N ALA A 154 0.89 6.39 -4.03
CA ALA A 154 1.72 5.42 -3.33
C ALA A 154 2.26 4.40 -4.35
N GLU A 155 3.57 4.18 -4.35
CA GLU A 155 4.25 3.11 -5.07
C GLU A 155 4.77 2.12 -4.03
N GLU A 156 4.40 0.85 -4.16
CA GLU A 156 4.87 -0.25 -3.33
C GLU A 156 5.77 -1.15 -4.15
N PHE A 157 6.95 -1.46 -3.63
CA PHE A 157 7.94 -2.31 -4.28
C PHE A 157 8.21 -3.55 -3.46
N MET A 158 8.43 -4.68 -4.13
CA MET A 158 8.62 -5.96 -3.48
C MET A 158 9.65 -6.81 -4.21
N ALA A 159 10.55 -7.44 -3.43
CA ALA A 159 11.31 -8.63 -3.82
C ALA A 159 10.70 -9.88 -3.16
N SER A 160 10.71 -11.01 -3.84
CA SER A 160 10.21 -12.30 -3.35
C SER A 160 11.17 -13.44 -3.69
#